data_9b405906c8973f04f1c35c511ff3b549
#
_entry.id   9b405906c8973f04f1c35c511ff3b549
#
_cell.length_a   1.000
_cell.length_b   1.000
_cell.length_c   1.000
_cell.angle_alpha   90.00
_cell.angle_beta   90.00
_cell.angle_gamma   90.00
#
_symmetry.space_group_name_H-M   'P 1'
#
loop_
_entity.id
_entity.type
_entity.pdbx_description
1 polymer ?
#
loop_
_entity_poly.entity_id
_entity_poly.type
_entity_poly.pdbx_seq_one_letter_code
_entity_poly.pdbx_strand_id
1 'polypeptide(L)'
;MFKNKYEADNSRFGEVLTQVLSAHGIGVRHFLAEAKVSKTRFYDIKRGQGDYSLSTYVRIVNAMGEFIFNEEELLRVQETLIKAAFCL
;
A
#
# COMPACT_ATOMS: atom_id res chain seq x y z
N MET A 1 11.83 -9.42 19.84
CA MET A 1 11.60 -7.99 20.00
C MET A 1 10.17 -7.65 19.67
N PHE A 2 9.54 -6.84 20.48
CA PHE A 2 8.14 -6.45 20.25
C PHE A 2 8.06 -5.23 19.38
N LYS A 3 7.22 -5.28 18.35
CA LYS A 3 6.89 -4.12 17.58
C LYS A 3 5.95 -3.23 18.37
N ASN A 4 6.18 -1.92 18.31
CA ASN A 4 5.25 -0.97 18.87
C ASN A 4 3.94 -1.06 18.08
N LYS A 5 2.82 -1.13 18.77
CA LYS A 5 1.51 -1.26 18.11
C LYS A 5 1.16 -0.08 17.22
N TYR A 6 1.86 1.05 17.37
CA TYR A 6 1.64 2.23 16.55
C TYR A 6 2.55 2.30 15.34
N GLU A 7 3.49 1.36 15.21
CA GLU A 7 4.35 1.30 14.05
C GLU A 7 3.63 0.62 12.89
N ALA A 8 3.86 1.11 11.68
CA ALA A 8 3.31 0.49 10.50
C ALA A 8 3.97 -0.88 10.28
N ASP A 9 3.16 -1.86 9.93
CA ASP A 9 3.68 -3.18 9.56
C ASP A 9 3.93 -3.20 8.05
N ASN A 10 5.15 -2.79 7.68
CA ASN A 10 5.53 -2.66 6.28
C ASN A 10 5.45 -3.98 5.51
N SER A 11 5.79 -5.08 6.18
CA SER A 11 5.75 -6.40 5.56
C SER A 11 4.32 -6.77 5.18
N ARG A 12 3.40 -6.59 6.12
CA ARG A 12 1.99 -6.89 5.88
C ARG A 12 1.39 -5.95 4.84
N PHE A 13 1.73 -4.67 4.93
CA PHE A 13 1.24 -3.67 3.98
C PHE A 13 1.67 -4.03 2.55
N GLY A 14 2.95 -4.36 2.37
CA GLY A 14 3.47 -4.72 1.06
C GLY A 14 2.81 -5.96 0.48
N GLU A 15 2.57 -6.96 1.32
CA GLU A 15 1.88 -8.18 0.91
C GLU A 15 0.45 -7.89 0.48
N VAL A 16 -0.30 -7.14 1.28
CA VAL A 16 -1.68 -6.79 0.97
C VAL A 16 -1.74 -5.94 -0.30
N LEU A 17 -0.84 -4.97 -0.44
CA LEU A 17 -0.78 -4.13 -1.63
C LEU A 17 -0.55 -4.98 -2.88
N THR A 18 0.37 -5.92 -2.83
CA THR A 18 0.66 -6.81 -3.94
C THR A 18 -0.58 -7.64 -4.32
N GLN A 19 -1.28 -8.15 -3.31
CA GLN A 19 -2.50 -8.93 -3.53
C GLN A 19 -3.60 -8.09 -4.17
N VAL A 20 -3.77 -6.87 -3.71
CA VAL A 20 -4.78 -5.95 -4.26
C VAL A 20 -4.47 -5.65 -5.73
N LEU A 21 -3.23 -5.31 -6.04
CA LEU A 21 -2.84 -5.01 -7.41
C LEU A 21 -3.10 -6.21 -8.34
N SER A 22 -2.74 -7.39 -7.88
CA SER A 22 -2.95 -8.62 -8.65
C SER A 22 -4.44 -8.89 -8.85
N ALA A 23 -5.23 -8.78 -7.80
CA ALA A 23 -6.67 -9.06 -7.85
C ALA A 23 -7.42 -8.14 -8.81
N HIS A 24 -6.94 -6.90 -8.98
CA HIS A 24 -7.58 -5.93 -9.86
C HIS A 24 -6.88 -5.80 -11.22
N GLY A 25 -5.89 -6.64 -11.50
CA GLY A 25 -5.18 -6.60 -12.76
C GLY A 25 -4.38 -5.33 -12.99
N ILE A 26 -3.91 -4.70 -11.92
CA ILE A 26 -3.15 -3.46 -11.99
C ILE A 26 -1.67 -3.77 -12.08
N GLY A 27 -1.00 -3.29 -13.13
CA GLY A 27 0.43 -3.48 -13.29
C GLY A 27 1.21 -2.69 -12.24
N VAL A 28 2.16 -3.36 -11.58
CA VAL A 28 2.95 -2.74 -10.52
C VAL A 28 3.68 -1.49 -11.01
N ARG A 29 4.36 -1.59 -12.16
CA ARG A 29 5.10 -0.46 -12.71
C ARG A 29 4.20 0.75 -12.94
N HIS A 30 3.03 0.51 -13.53
CA HIS A 30 2.08 1.57 -13.83
C HIS A 30 1.56 2.19 -12.54
N PHE A 31 1.23 1.36 -11.56
CA PHE A 31 0.76 1.83 -10.27
C PHE A 31 1.80 2.71 -9.57
N LEU A 32 3.05 2.26 -9.55
CA LEU A 32 4.12 3.02 -8.88
C LEU A 32 4.35 4.39 -9.54
N ALA A 33 4.21 4.46 -10.85
CA ALA A 33 4.31 5.73 -11.56
C ALA A 33 3.22 6.70 -11.12
N GLU A 34 1.99 6.22 -10.99
CA GLU A 34 0.87 7.05 -10.55
C GLU A 34 0.99 7.45 -9.08
N ALA A 35 1.45 6.54 -8.23
CA ALA A 35 1.62 6.81 -6.81
C ALA A 35 2.87 7.64 -6.50
N LYS A 36 3.74 7.79 -7.49
CA LYS A 36 5.04 8.49 -7.33
C LYS A 36 5.90 7.82 -6.27
N VAL A 37 5.95 6.50 -6.32
CA VAL A 37 6.76 5.68 -5.43
C VAL A 37 7.81 4.98 -6.27
N SER A 38 9.07 5.05 -5.86
CA SER A 38 10.15 4.41 -6.60
C SER A 38 10.05 2.89 -6.45
N LYS A 39 10.59 2.18 -7.44
CA LYS A 39 10.64 0.73 -7.41
C LYS A 39 11.44 0.22 -6.21
N THR A 40 12.54 0.88 -5.90
CA THR A 40 13.37 0.52 -4.75
C THR A 40 12.58 0.64 -3.45
N ARG A 41 11.86 1.75 -3.29
CA ARG A 41 11.03 1.95 -2.09
C ARG A 41 9.92 0.91 -2.00
N PHE A 42 9.31 0.57 -3.12
CA PHE A 42 8.27 -0.46 -3.14
C PHE A 42 8.80 -1.81 -2.67
N TYR A 43 9.99 -2.20 -3.14
CA TYR A 43 10.58 -3.47 -2.70
C TYR A 43 10.97 -3.44 -1.23
N ASP A 44 11.40 -2.28 -0.71
CA ASP A 44 11.68 -2.14 0.71
C ASP A 44 10.40 -2.33 1.53
N ILE A 45 9.29 -1.76 1.06
CA ILE A 45 7.99 -1.95 1.70
C ILE A 45 7.62 -3.44 1.73
N LYS A 46 7.80 -4.13 0.61
CA LYS A 46 7.49 -5.56 0.53
C LYS A 46 8.32 -6.39 1.48
N ARG A 47 9.57 -5.99 1.71
CA ARG A 47 10.47 -6.71 2.61
C ARG A 47 10.31 -6.30 4.06
N GLY A 48 9.47 -5.32 4.34
CA GLY A 48 9.29 -4.82 5.70
C GLY A 48 10.45 -4.02 6.21
N GLN A 49 11.23 -3.41 5.33
CA GLN A 49 12.42 -2.65 5.68
C GLN A 49 12.22 -1.16 5.45
N GLY A 50 12.90 -0.35 6.24
CA GLY A 50 12.90 1.09 6.12
C GLY A 50 11.79 1.78 6.87
N ASP A 51 11.99 3.06 7.10
CA ASP A 51 11.01 3.93 7.73
C ASP A 51 10.33 4.74 6.64
N TYR A 52 9.01 4.71 6.60
CA TYR A 52 8.23 5.44 5.61
C TYR A 52 7.37 6.47 6.29
N SER A 53 7.33 7.66 5.70
CA SER A 53 6.44 8.70 6.19
C SER A 53 4.99 8.33 5.90
N LEU A 54 4.09 8.89 6.69
CA LEU A 54 2.66 8.72 6.46
C LEU A 54 2.29 9.14 5.03
N SER A 55 2.97 10.16 4.49
CA SER A 55 2.71 10.63 3.14
C SER A 55 2.91 9.55 2.08
N THR A 56 3.85 8.62 2.29
CA THR A 56 4.05 7.51 1.36
C THR A 56 2.82 6.61 1.32
N TYR A 57 2.29 6.25 2.50
CA TYR A 57 1.08 5.43 2.57
C TYR A 57 -0.13 6.15 1.96
N VAL A 58 -0.27 7.44 2.24
CA VAL A 58 -1.36 8.24 1.71
C VAL A 58 -1.30 8.29 0.18
N ARG A 59 -0.12 8.47 -0.40
CA ARG A 59 0.04 8.48 -1.85
C ARG A 59 -0.37 7.15 -2.47
N ILE A 60 0.01 6.05 -1.83
CA ILE A 60 -0.35 4.71 -2.33
C ILE A 60 -1.87 4.51 -2.26
N VAL A 61 -2.48 4.85 -1.13
CA VAL A 61 -3.92 4.69 -0.93
C VAL A 61 -4.69 5.55 -1.92
N ASN A 62 -4.27 6.80 -2.11
CA ASN A 62 -4.93 7.71 -3.04
C ASN A 62 -4.78 7.27 -4.50
N ALA A 63 -3.64 6.71 -4.86
CA ALA A 63 -3.40 6.25 -6.24
C ALA A 63 -4.37 5.14 -6.66
N MET A 64 -4.93 4.41 -5.71
CA MET A 64 -5.93 3.40 -6.04
C MET A 64 -7.13 3.98 -6.79
N GLY A 65 -7.44 5.25 -6.56
CA GLY A 65 -8.54 5.95 -7.25
C GLY A 65 -8.34 6.10 -8.75
N GLU A 66 -7.09 5.98 -9.21
CA GLU A 66 -6.79 6.05 -10.64
C GLU A 66 -7.07 4.72 -11.36
N PHE A 67 -7.24 3.64 -10.61
CA PHE A 67 -7.39 2.29 -11.17
C PHE A 67 -8.71 1.61 -10.82
N ILE A 68 -9.33 2.02 -9.72
CA ILE A 68 -10.58 1.41 -9.25
C ILE A 68 -11.66 2.48 -9.29
N PHE A 69 -12.63 2.30 -10.20
CA PHE A 69 -13.63 3.35 -10.46
C PHE A 69 -14.96 3.13 -9.75
N ASN A 70 -15.20 1.95 -9.20
CA ASN A 70 -16.37 1.71 -8.37
C ASN A 70 -16.09 2.23 -6.96
N GLU A 71 -16.90 3.17 -6.47
CA GLU A 71 -16.66 3.83 -5.20
C GLU A 71 -16.65 2.88 -4.01
N GLU A 72 -17.57 1.94 -3.97
CA GLU A 72 -17.63 0.97 -2.87
C GLU A 72 -16.39 0.09 -2.84
N GLU A 73 -15.97 -0.38 -4.02
CA GLU A 73 -14.78 -1.20 -4.14
C GLU A 73 -13.53 -0.40 -3.76
N LEU A 74 -13.45 0.84 -4.22
CA LEU A 74 -12.33 1.71 -3.90
C LEU A 74 -12.21 1.92 -2.39
N LEU A 75 -13.32 2.24 -1.72
CA LEU A 75 -13.32 2.44 -0.27
C LEU A 75 -12.91 1.17 0.47
N ARG A 76 -13.37 0.02 0.01
CA ARG A 76 -13.01 -1.26 0.62
C ARG A 76 -11.51 -1.53 0.50
N VAL A 77 -10.95 -1.28 -0.67
CA VAL A 77 -9.53 -1.48 -0.92
C VAL A 77 -8.70 -0.50 -0.08
N GLN A 78 -9.09 0.77 -0.06
CA GLN A 78 -8.38 1.78 0.72
C GLN A 78 -8.40 1.44 2.20
N GLU A 79 -9.54 1.03 2.72
CA GLU A 79 -9.66 0.63 4.12
C GLU A 79 -8.79 -0.59 4.43
N THR A 80 -8.78 -1.57 3.53
CA THR A 80 -7.96 -2.77 3.69
C THR A 80 -6.48 -2.41 3.77
N LEU A 81 -6.03 -1.49 2.92
CA LEU A 81 -4.64 -1.05 2.93
C LEU A 81 -4.29 -0.29 4.21
N ILE A 82 -5.18 0.58 4.67
CA ILE A 82 -4.96 1.34 5.89
C ILE A 82 -4.87 0.40 7.09
N LYS A 83 -5.76 -0.56 7.19
CA LYS A 83 -5.72 -1.54 8.27
C LYS A 83 -4.45 -2.37 8.23
N ALA A 84 -4.00 -2.76 7.04
CA ALA A 84 -2.76 -3.52 6.91
C ALA A 84 -1.55 -2.70 7.35
N ALA A 85 -1.53 -1.40 7.03
CA ALA A 85 -0.41 -0.54 7.39
C ALA A 85 -0.31 -0.33 8.90
N PHE A 86 -1.42 -0.15 9.58
CA PHE A 86 -1.45 0.27 10.99
C PHE A 86 -1.99 -0.79 11.94
N CYS A 87 -2.22 -1.99 11.47
CA CYS A 87 -2.70 -3.11 12.29
C CYS A 87 -4.02 -2.81 13.02
N LEU A 88 -4.90 -2.11 12.35
CA LEU A 88 -6.21 -1.77 12.91
C LEU A 88 -7.21 -2.91 12.82
#